data_73a86709ef9af1fb3c357d7c9a0ba20a
#
_entry.id   73a86709ef9af1fb3c357d7c9a0ba20a
#
_cell.length_a   1.000
_cell.length_b   1.000
_cell.length_c   1.000
_cell.angle_alpha   90.00
_cell.angle_beta   90.00
_cell.angle_gamma   90.00
#
_symmetry.space_group_name_H-M   'P 1'
#
loop_
_entity.id
_entity.type
_entity.pdbx_description
1 polymer ?
#
loop_
_entity_poly.entity_id
_entity_poly.type
_entity_poly.pdbx_seq_one_letter_code
_entity_poly.pdbx_strand_id
1 'polypeptide(L)'
;MIRLLVVLVALGVGVTFQSAGAANVKVTPLGAVDGEFCILDRAMVFEDPDGTRLLYDPGRTVAGPQDPRLGKIDAVLISHMHFDHVGDRHTRAVNASKCNKPEMSVVALPQTNAVNIAFAKGAKIVTGSEMPPFFAGKLKSLGGNPKNSILARFGATKMVGGVKISTVPALHSNGLHPALIGGDLGKAMKAAGI
;
A
#
# COMPACT_ATOMS: atom_id res chain seq x y z
N MET A 1 -67.15 -10.14 -49.04
CA MET A 1 -66.35 -9.08 -48.35
C MET A 1 -65.74 -9.63 -47.06
N ILE A 2 -64.43 -9.95 -47.14
CA ILE A 2 -63.67 -10.49 -45.99
C ILE A 2 -62.88 -9.32 -45.38
N ARG A 3 -63.17 -8.95 -44.15
CA ARG A 3 -62.43 -7.92 -43.41
C ARG A 3 -61.21 -8.59 -42.75
N LEU A 4 -60.01 -8.22 -43.22
CA LEU A 4 -58.74 -8.64 -42.63
C LEU A 4 -58.46 -7.79 -41.38
N LEU A 5 -58.42 -8.42 -40.24
CA LEU A 5 -58.05 -7.79 -38.97
C LEU A 5 -56.52 -7.88 -38.79
N VAL A 6 -55.84 -6.74 -38.91
CA VAL A 6 -54.38 -6.68 -38.66
C VAL A 6 -54.19 -6.40 -37.15
N VAL A 7 -53.66 -7.35 -36.41
CA VAL A 7 -53.26 -7.17 -35.02
C VAL A 7 -51.77 -6.74 -34.99
N LEU A 8 -51.56 -5.49 -34.62
CA LEU A 8 -50.20 -4.96 -34.35
C LEU A 8 -49.78 -5.37 -32.92
N VAL A 9 -48.84 -6.31 -32.82
CA VAL A 9 -48.14 -6.64 -31.56
C VAL A 9 -46.97 -5.67 -31.39
N ALA A 10 -47.10 -4.71 -30.49
CA ALA A 10 -46.00 -3.84 -30.08
C ALA A 10 -45.10 -4.60 -29.09
N LEU A 11 -43.94 -5.04 -29.54
CA LEU A 11 -42.88 -5.53 -28.65
C LEU A 11 -42.24 -4.31 -27.93
N GLY A 12 -42.66 -4.06 -26.69
CA GLY A 12 -41.99 -3.11 -25.82
C GLY A 12 -40.68 -3.69 -25.31
N VAL A 13 -39.55 -3.26 -25.87
CA VAL A 13 -38.22 -3.53 -25.28
C VAL A 13 -38.08 -2.64 -24.03
N GLY A 14 -38.34 -3.22 -22.87
CA GLY A 14 -38.10 -2.56 -21.59
C GLY A 14 -36.58 -2.42 -21.37
N VAL A 15 -36.05 -1.24 -21.60
CA VAL A 15 -34.68 -0.91 -21.16
C VAL A 15 -34.70 -0.71 -19.64
N THR A 16 -34.30 -1.70 -18.90
CA THR A 16 -34.06 -1.55 -17.46
C THR A 16 -32.77 -0.78 -17.26
N PHE A 17 -32.87 0.48 -16.89
CA PHE A 17 -31.74 1.23 -16.36
C PHE A 17 -31.40 0.67 -14.99
N GLN A 18 -30.41 -0.22 -14.90
CA GLN A 18 -29.77 -0.52 -13.63
C GLN A 18 -29.01 0.73 -13.20
N SER A 19 -29.47 1.39 -12.14
CA SER A 19 -28.65 2.37 -11.45
C SER A 19 -27.38 1.66 -10.98
N ALA A 20 -26.25 2.01 -11.55
CA ALA A 20 -24.96 1.59 -10.99
C ALA A 20 -24.89 2.21 -9.58
N GLY A 21 -25.17 1.41 -8.56
CA GLY A 21 -24.93 1.81 -7.18
C GLY A 21 -23.45 2.24 -7.08
N ALA A 22 -23.19 3.38 -6.47
CA ALA A 22 -21.81 3.81 -6.22
C ALA A 22 -21.11 2.70 -5.44
N ALA A 23 -20.17 2.03 -6.08
CA ALA A 23 -19.38 1.00 -5.44
C ALA A 23 -18.37 1.68 -4.50
N ASN A 24 -18.40 1.30 -3.22
CA ASN A 24 -17.61 1.94 -2.17
C ASN A 24 -16.19 1.40 -2.13
N VAL A 25 -15.21 2.31 -1.93
CA VAL A 25 -13.85 1.94 -1.55
C VAL A 25 -13.85 1.56 -0.07
N LYS A 26 -13.29 0.38 0.26
CA LYS A 26 -13.09 -0.04 1.63
C LYS A 26 -11.71 0.39 2.10
N VAL A 27 -11.66 1.10 3.22
CA VAL A 27 -10.42 1.48 3.90
C VAL A 27 -10.31 0.72 5.22
N THR A 28 -9.21 -0.01 5.41
CA THR A 28 -8.97 -0.78 6.63
C THR A 28 -7.67 -0.29 7.28
N PRO A 29 -7.74 0.42 8.41
CA PRO A 29 -6.57 0.74 9.20
C PRO A 29 -5.93 -0.54 9.76
N LEU A 30 -4.60 -0.60 9.74
CA LEU A 30 -3.83 -1.73 10.29
C LEU A 30 -3.00 -1.29 11.51
N GLY A 31 -3.61 -0.45 12.33
CA GLY A 31 -2.97 0.10 13.53
C GLY A 31 -2.54 -0.93 14.55
N ALA A 32 -1.94 -0.45 15.61
CA ALA A 32 -1.34 -1.26 16.67
C ALA A 32 -2.37 -2.00 17.54
N VAL A 33 -3.56 -1.43 17.70
CA VAL A 33 -4.65 -1.97 18.53
C VAL A 33 -5.96 -1.81 17.76
N ASP A 34 -6.64 -2.90 17.48
CA ASP A 34 -7.97 -2.95 16.83
C ASP A 34 -8.12 -2.06 15.57
N GLY A 35 -7.01 -1.83 14.87
CA GLY A 35 -6.99 -0.97 13.68
C GLY A 35 -6.99 0.53 13.98
N GLU A 36 -6.93 0.96 15.23
CA GLU A 36 -6.85 2.38 15.57
C GLU A 36 -5.57 3.04 15.08
N PHE A 37 -5.66 4.32 14.75
CA PHE A 37 -4.48 5.15 14.46
C PHE A 37 -3.86 5.66 15.74
N CYS A 38 -2.77 5.05 16.13
CA CYS A 38 -1.94 5.50 17.23
C CYS A 38 -0.71 6.25 16.70
N ILE A 39 0.13 6.74 17.61
CA ILE A 39 1.42 7.29 17.22
C ILE A 39 2.25 6.23 16.45
N LEU A 40 2.85 6.60 15.33
CA LEU A 40 3.59 5.74 14.40
C LEU A 40 2.75 4.69 13.63
N ASP A 41 1.43 4.68 13.78
CA ASP A 41 0.54 3.84 13.00
C ASP A 41 0.22 4.53 11.66
N ARG A 42 0.69 3.95 10.56
CA ARG A 42 0.53 4.53 9.21
C ARG A 42 -0.13 3.56 8.24
N ALA A 43 -0.15 2.28 8.59
CA ALA A 43 -0.57 1.23 7.69
C ALA A 43 -2.08 1.24 7.41
N MET A 44 -2.43 1.24 6.14
CA MET A 44 -3.81 1.13 5.67
C MET A 44 -3.91 0.21 4.46
N VAL A 45 -4.98 -0.56 4.37
CA VAL A 45 -5.37 -1.23 3.14
C VAL A 45 -6.53 -0.47 2.51
N PHE A 46 -6.38 -0.12 1.24
CA PHE A 46 -7.44 0.37 0.38
C PHE A 46 -7.85 -0.75 -0.56
N GLU A 47 -9.13 -1.03 -0.61
CA GLU A 47 -9.70 -2.03 -1.50
C GLU A 47 -10.75 -1.35 -2.38
N ASP A 48 -10.51 -1.37 -3.68
CA ASP A 48 -11.47 -0.81 -4.63
C ASP A 48 -12.59 -1.82 -4.94
N PRO A 49 -13.67 -1.37 -5.55
CA PRO A 49 -14.80 -2.24 -5.88
C PRO A 49 -14.46 -3.40 -6.82
N ASP A 50 -13.42 -3.27 -7.63
CA ASP A 50 -12.94 -4.31 -8.55
C ASP A 50 -12.00 -5.32 -7.86
N GLY A 51 -11.77 -5.15 -6.55
CA GLY A 51 -10.94 -6.02 -5.73
C GLY A 51 -9.44 -5.74 -5.82
N THR A 52 -9.02 -4.60 -6.39
CA THR A 52 -7.62 -4.15 -6.31
C THR A 52 -7.31 -3.70 -4.89
N ARG A 53 -6.27 -4.27 -4.29
CA ARG A 53 -5.89 -3.98 -2.90
C ARG A 53 -4.53 -3.32 -2.83
N LEU A 54 -4.48 -2.15 -2.23
CA LEU A 54 -3.29 -1.36 -2.04
C LEU A 54 -2.96 -1.28 -0.55
N LEU A 55 -1.72 -1.60 -0.20
CA LEU A 55 -1.20 -1.45 1.16
C LEU A 55 -0.35 -0.18 1.23
N TYR A 56 -0.75 0.76 2.07
CA TYR A 56 -0.04 2.02 2.27
C TYR A 56 0.81 1.96 3.53
N ASP A 57 2.08 2.33 3.41
CA ASP A 57 3.06 2.49 4.49
C ASP A 57 2.96 1.40 5.59
N PRO A 58 3.21 0.12 5.28
CA PRO A 58 2.98 -0.98 6.23
C PRO A 58 3.77 -0.86 7.53
N GLY A 59 4.89 -0.17 7.50
CA GLY A 59 5.62 0.24 8.70
C GLY A 59 5.85 -0.86 9.71
N ARG A 60 5.61 -0.51 10.98
CA ARG A 60 5.90 -1.35 12.15
C ARG A 60 4.69 -2.08 12.71
N THR A 61 3.47 -1.66 12.34
CA THR A 61 2.21 -2.19 12.91
C THR A 61 1.63 -3.37 12.16
N VAL A 62 2.18 -3.70 11.00
CA VAL A 62 1.85 -4.90 10.23
C VAL A 62 2.79 -6.04 10.64
N ALA A 63 2.23 -7.18 11.01
CA ALA A 63 2.95 -8.32 11.54
C ALA A 63 3.68 -9.16 10.46
N GLY A 64 4.31 -8.49 9.50
CA GLY A 64 5.05 -9.13 8.42
C GLY A 64 4.15 -9.65 7.28
N PRO A 65 4.75 -10.43 6.35
CA PRO A 65 4.04 -10.96 5.18
C PRO A 65 2.88 -11.89 5.51
N GLN A 66 2.89 -12.49 6.69
CA GLN A 66 1.88 -13.43 7.16
C GLN A 66 0.76 -12.77 7.98
N ASP A 67 0.75 -11.46 8.11
CA ASP A 67 -0.33 -10.75 8.79
C ASP A 67 -1.69 -11.11 8.14
N PRO A 68 -2.63 -11.69 8.89
CA PRO A 68 -3.87 -12.22 8.33
C PRO A 68 -4.78 -11.13 7.74
N ARG A 69 -4.57 -9.86 8.12
CA ARG A 69 -5.35 -8.73 7.62
C ARG A 69 -4.98 -8.35 6.18
N LEU A 70 -3.81 -8.78 5.69
CA LEU A 70 -3.33 -8.38 4.36
C LEU A 70 -4.10 -9.06 3.23
N GLY A 71 -4.31 -10.37 3.30
CA GLY A 71 -4.84 -11.12 2.17
C GLY A 71 -3.99 -10.98 0.91
N LYS A 72 -4.65 -10.79 -0.24
CA LYS A 72 -4.01 -10.38 -1.49
C LYS A 72 -3.62 -8.90 -1.40
N ILE A 73 -2.44 -8.55 -1.92
CA ILE A 73 -2.00 -7.15 -2.09
C ILE A 73 -1.47 -7.01 -3.52
N ASP A 74 -1.98 -6.05 -4.25
CA ASP A 74 -1.58 -5.77 -5.64
C ASP A 74 -0.44 -4.76 -5.71
N ALA A 75 -0.40 -3.79 -4.78
CA ALA A 75 0.74 -2.90 -4.62
C ALA A 75 0.93 -2.45 -3.18
N VAL A 76 2.19 -2.20 -2.83
CA VAL A 76 2.62 -1.50 -1.63
C VAL A 76 2.99 -0.07 -2.03
N LEU A 77 2.32 0.90 -1.43
CA LEU A 77 2.59 2.32 -1.61
C LEU A 77 3.48 2.80 -0.47
N ILE A 78 4.61 3.41 -0.78
CA ILE A 78 5.55 3.92 0.22
C ILE A 78 5.72 5.42 0.01
N SER A 79 5.31 6.20 1.00
CA SER A 79 5.39 7.65 0.97
C SER A 79 6.83 8.13 1.07
N HIS A 80 7.61 7.59 1.99
CA HIS A 80 9.03 7.91 2.21
C HIS A 80 9.74 6.82 3.05
N MET A 81 11.04 7.01 3.30
CA MET A 81 11.93 5.95 3.81
C MET A 81 12.06 5.89 5.34
N HIS A 82 11.24 6.63 6.11
CA HIS A 82 11.32 6.53 7.56
C HIS A 82 10.87 5.15 8.05
N PHE A 83 11.39 4.76 9.20
CA PHE A 83 11.23 3.41 9.76
C PHE A 83 9.77 3.05 10.07
N ASP A 84 8.96 4.03 10.44
CA ASP A 84 7.53 3.86 10.70
C ASP A 84 6.68 3.71 9.43
N HIS A 85 7.29 3.92 8.25
CA HIS A 85 6.66 3.73 6.94
C HIS A 85 7.15 2.46 6.22
N VAL A 86 8.46 2.16 6.29
CA VAL A 86 9.02 0.99 5.61
C VAL A 86 9.18 -0.23 6.53
N GLY A 87 9.25 -0.04 7.86
CA GLY A 87 9.37 -1.09 8.86
C GLY A 87 10.74 -1.77 8.90
N ASP A 88 11.68 -1.21 9.68
CA ASP A 88 12.94 -1.87 10.07
C ASP A 88 12.70 -2.99 11.07
N ARG A 89 11.66 -2.82 11.85
CA ARG A 89 11.08 -3.78 12.80
C ARG A 89 9.56 -3.79 12.64
N HIS A 90 8.91 -4.81 13.17
CA HIS A 90 7.46 -4.86 13.20
C HIS A 90 6.93 -5.62 14.43
N THR A 91 5.64 -5.49 14.66
CA THR A 91 4.92 -6.23 15.70
C THR A 91 4.97 -7.75 15.41
N ARG A 92 4.98 -8.55 16.47
CA ARG A 92 4.97 -10.01 16.37
C ARG A 92 3.61 -10.60 15.98
N ALA A 93 2.54 -9.87 16.28
CA ALA A 93 1.16 -10.30 16.00
C ALA A 93 0.22 -9.10 15.93
N VAL A 94 -0.94 -9.32 15.32
CA VAL A 94 -2.04 -8.35 15.32
C VAL A 94 -2.44 -8.04 16.77
N ASN A 95 -2.69 -6.78 17.08
CA ASN A 95 -3.08 -6.29 18.41
C ASN A 95 -2.06 -6.58 19.54
N ALA A 96 -0.80 -6.87 19.22
CA ALA A 96 0.23 -7.09 20.22
C ALA A 96 0.74 -5.80 20.87
N SER A 97 0.42 -4.64 20.30
CA SER A 97 0.87 -3.33 20.75
C SER A 97 -0.14 -2.65 21.67
N LYS A 98 0.34 -1.61 22.36
CA LYS A 98 -0.50 -0.59 22.98
C LYS A 98 -0.33 0.72 22.21
N CYS A 99 -1.37 1.57 22.16
CA CYS A 99 -1.39 2.78 21.36
C CYS A 99 -0.15 3.68 21.54
N ASN A 100 0.26 3.93 22.77
CA ASN A 100 1.41 4.77 23.08
C ASN A 100 2.74 4.00 23.19
N LYS A 101 2.72 2.70 22.98
CA LYS A 101 3.89 1.84 23.07
C LYS A 101 3.79 0.73 22.03
N PRO A 102 4.08 1.02 20.75
CA PRO A 102 4.06 0.01 19.70
C PRO A 102 5.03 -1.12 20.04
N GLU A 103 4.54 -2.33 19.96
CA GLU A 103 5.35 -3.54 20.07
C GLU A 103 6.16 -3.70 18.78
N MET A 104 7.46 -3.88 18.87
CA MET A 104 8.39 -3.92 17.73
C MET A 104 9.49 -4.95 17.98
N SER A 105 9.11 -6.14 18.46
CA SER A 105 10.07 -7.16 18.85
C SER A 105 10.71 -7.87 17.66
N VAL A 106 10.05 -7.90 16.51
CA VAL A 106 10.54 -8.60 15.34
C VAL A 106 11.39 -7.67 14.47
N VAL A 107 12.64 -8.03 14.24
CA VAL A 107 13.49 -7.35 13.26
C VAL A 107 13.07 -7.80 11.88
N ALA A 108 12.77 -6.86 10.98
CA ALA A 108 12.41 -7.18 9.61
C ALA A 108 13.65 -7.66 8.84
N LEU A 109 13.69 -8.93 8.48
CA LEU A 109 14.77 -9.56 7.72
C LEU A 109 14.17 -10.36 6.56
N PRO A 110 14.90 -10.51 5.44
CA PRO A 110 16.23 -9.94 5.14
C PRO A 110 16.15 -8.48 4.66
N GLN A 111 14.95 -7.94 4.46
CA GLN A 111 14.71 -6.55 4.03
C GLN A 111 13.74 -5.86 5.00
N THR A 112 13.31 -4.63 4.67
CA THR A 112 12.26 -3.94 5.45
C THR A 112 10.92 -4.68 5.35
N ASN A 113 10.03 -4.47 6.33
CA ASN A 113 8.71 -5.09 6.33
C ASN A 113 7.95 -4.86 5.03
N ALA A 114 7.96 -3.62 4.51
CA ALA A 114 7.32 -3.27 3.25
C ALA A 114 7.84 -4.09 2.05
N VAL A 115 9.16 -4.27 1.96
CA VAL A 115 9.78 -5.07 0.87
C VAL A 115 9.46 -6.55 1.03
N ASN A 116 9.56 -7.07 2.26
CA ASN A 116 9.26 -8.47 2.54
C ASN A 116 7.81 -8.82 2.21
N ILE A 117 6.86 -7.92 2.56
CA ILE A 117 5.46 -8.07 2.21
C ILE A 117 5.26 -8.02 0.69
N ALA A 118 5.81 -7.00 0.02
CA ALA A 118 5.68 -6.87 -1.43
C ALA A 118 6.21 -8.11 -2.17
N PHE A 119 7.38 -8.60 -1.75
CA PHE A 119 7.96 -9.82 -2.32
C PHE A 119 7.08 -11.04 -2.10
N ALA A 120 6.64 -11.30 -0.87
CA ALA A 120 5.83 -12.47 -0.52
C ALA A 120 4.45 -12.46 -1.19
N LYS A 121 3.89 -11.29 -1.46
CA LYS A 121 2.58 -11.12 -2.14
C LYS A 121 2.71 -11.01 -3.66
N GLY A 122 3.93 -10.97 -4.22
CA GLY A 122 4.15 -10.68 -5.63
C GLY A 122 3.71 -9.27 -6.03
N ALA A 123 3.55 -8.38 -5.07
CA ALA A 123 3.01 -7.05 -5.24
C ALA A 123 4.01 -6.09 -5.88
N LYS A 124 3.48 -5.03 -6.51
CA LYS A 124 4.28 -3.89 -6.95
C LYS A 124 4.65 -3.03 -5.75
N ILE A 125 5.79 -2.30 -5.84
CA ILE A 125 6.12 -1.22 -4.90
C ILE A 125 6.03 0.08 -5.71
N VAL A 126 5.16 0.98 -5.31
CA VAL A 126 4.97 2.28 -5.97
C VAL A 126 5.52 3.38 -5.07
N THR A 127 6.49 4.12 -5.59
CA THR A 127 7.18 5.17 -4.85
C THR A 127 7.52 6.36 -5.73
N GLY A 128 7.83 7.47 -5.10
CA GLY A 128 8.32 8.67 -5.77
C GLY A 128 9.84 8.81 -5.72
N SER A 129 10.34 9.92 -6.28
CA SER A 129 11.73 10.38 -6.20
C SER A 129 12.76 9.32 -6.62
N GLU A 130 13.83 9.17 -5.84
CA GLU A 130 14.96 8.26 -6.10
C GLU A 130 14.77 6.85 -5.50
N MET A 131 13.63 6.59 -4.86
CA MET A 131 13.38 5.31 -4.18
C MET A 131 13.24 4.09 -5.10
N PRO A 132 12.71 4.18 -6.33
CA PRO A 132 12.47 2.99 -7.15
C PRO A 132 13.71 2.15 -7.45
N PRO A 133 14.89 2.70 -7.81
CA PRO A 133 16.10 1.90 -8.00
C PRO A 133 16.52 1.14 -6.74
N PHE A 134 16.37 1.77 -5.58
CA PHE A 134 16.64 1.13 -4.28
C PHE A 134 15.75 -0.08 -4.06
N PHE A 135 14.44 0.05 -4.21
CA PHE A 135 13.51 -1.06 -4.03
C PHE A 135 13.65 -2.13 -5.11
N ALA A 136 13.98 -1.77 -6.35
CA ALA A 136 14.30 -2.73 -7.40
C ALA A 136 15.48 -3.62 -7.02
N GLY A 137 16.55 -3.03 -6.47
CA GLY A 137 17.69 -3.76 -5.93
C GLY A 137 17.31 -4.71 -4.79
N LYS A 138 16.47 -4.24 -3.87
CA LYS A 138 15.97 -5.05 -2.74
C LYS A 138 15.10 -6.22 -3.19
N LEU A 139 14.19 -6.02 -4.12
CA LEU A 139 13.39 -7.10 -4.71
C LEU A 139 14.28 -8.12 -5.42
N LYS A 140 15.27 -7.65 -6.22
CA LYS A 140 16.23 -8.53 -6.91
C LYS A 140 17.03 -9.39 -5.92
N SER A 141 17.47 -8.84 -4.79
CA SER A 141 18.24 -9.59 -3.78
C SER A 141 17.42 -10.71 -3.11
N LEU A 142 16.09 -10.64 -3.17
CA LEU A 142 15.17 -11.69 -2.72
C LEU A 142 14.81 -12.70 -3.82
N GLY A 143 15.34 -12.55 -5.04
CA GLY A 143 14.93 -13.34 -6.20
C GLY A 143 13.63 -12.85 -6.86
N GLY A 144 13.12 -11.70 -6.45
CA GLY A 144 11.91 -11.09 -7.01
C GLY A 144 12.18 -10.30 -8.30
N ASN A 145 11.09 -9.87 -8.95
CA ASN A 145 11.18 -9.09 -10.19
C ASN A 145 11.46 -7.61 -9.88
N PRO A 146 12.63 -7.05 -10.27
CA PRO A 146 12.94 -5.65 -10.03
C PRO A 146 12.00 -4.68 -10.78
N LYS A 147 11.31 -5.12 -11.83
CA LYS A 147 10.31 -4.32 -12.55
C LYS A 147 9.03 -4.09 -11.73
N ASN A 148 8.85 -4.79 -10.62
CA ASN A 148 7.75 -4.51 -9.69
C ASN A 148 8.00 -3.22 -8.87
N SER A 149 9.19 -2.64 -8.89
CA SER A 149 9.44 -1.32 -8.33
C SER A 149 9.10 -0.23 -9.37
N ILE A 150 8.09 0.58 -9.08
CA ILE A 150 7.46 1.52 -10.01
C ILE A 150 7.66 2.95 -9.54
N LEU A 151 8.16 3.79 -10.43
CA LEU A 151 8.25 5.23 -10.21
C LEU A 151 6.90 5.92 -10.49
N ALA A 152 6.38 6.61 -9.50
CA ALA A 152 5.33 7.62 -9.66
C ALA A 152 5.90 8.98 -9.29
N ARG A 153 6.30 9.77 -10.29
CA ARG A 153 6.83 11.14 -10.07
C ARG A 153 5.72 12.07 -9.57
N PHE A 154 6.09 13.14 -8.89
CA PHE A 154 5.14 14.16 -8.48
C PHE A 154 4.32 14.67 -9.65
N GLY A 155 3.00 14.69 -9.50
CA GLY A 155 2.06 15.02 -10.56
C GLY A 155 1.82 13.92 -11.60
N ALA A 156 2.62 12.84 -11.57
CA ALA A 156 2.42 11.71 -12.45
C ALA A 156 1.39 10.72 -11.89
N THR A 157 0.86 9.90 -12.79
CA THR A 157 -0.13 8.88 -12.49
C THR A 157 0.38 7.49 -12.90
N LYS A 158 0.10 6.49 -12.07
CA LYS A 158 0.29 5.07 -12.38
C LYS A 158 -1.00 4.30 -12.12
N MET A 159 -1.25 3.29 -12.93
CA MET A 159 -2.38 2.38 -12.76
C MET A 159 -1.91 1.09 -12.09
N VAL A 160 -2.68 0.63 -11.11
CA VAL A 160 -2.56 -0.69 -10.51
C VAL A 160 -3.96 -1.28 -10.44
N GLY A 161 -4.22 -2.34 -11.20
CA GLY A 161 -5.58 -2.81 -11.40
C GLY A 161 -6.49 -1.68 -11.91
N GLY A 162 -7.65 -1.51 -11.30
CA GLY A 162 -8.58 -0.41 -11.57
C GLY A 162 -8.20 0.92 -10.93
N VAL A 163 -7.20 0.94 -10.03
CA VAL A 163 -6.90 2.13 -9.22
C VAL A 163 -5.86 3.03 -9.88
N LYS A 164 -6.19 4.31 -9.93
CA LYS A 164 -5.32 5.39 -10.38
C LYS A 164 -4.55 5.98 -9.19
N ILE A 165 -3.22 5.85 -9.19
CA ILE A 165 -2.34 6.35 -8.14
C ILE A 165 -1.64 7.60 -8.65
N SER A 166 -1.86 8.73 -7.99
CA SER A 166 -1.15 9.99 -8.27
C SER A 166 -0.38 10.44 -7.03
N THR A 167 0.83 10.93 -7.22
CA THR A 167 1.65 11.45 -6.14
C THR A 167 1.65 12.97 -6.17
N VAL A 168 1.60 13.57 -4.98
CA VAL A 168 1.70 15.00 -4.77
C VAL A 168 2.86 15.27 -3.81
N PRO A 169 3.60 16.40 -3.96
CA PRO A 169 4.60 16.76 -2.98
C PRO A 169 3.94 17.05 -1.63
N ALA A 170 4.60 16.60 -0.57
CA ALA A 170 4.20 16.91 0.80
C ALA A 170 5.39 17.50 1.55
N LEU A 171 5.13 18.49 2.40
CA LEU A 171 6.13 19.01 3.32
C LEU A 171 6.35 17.97 4.44
N HIS A 172 7.61 17.71 4.70
CA HIS A 172 8.05 16.83 5.76
C HIS A 172 9.11 17.56 6.61
N SER A 173 9.53 16.94 7.73
CA SER A 173 10.63 17.47 8.54
C SER A 173 11.88 17.67 7.67
N ASN A 174 12.52 18.82 7.82
CA ASN A 174 13.76 19.13 7.10
C ASN A 174 14.90 18.26 7.61
N GLY A 175 15.63 17.67 6.68
CA GLY A 175 16.82 16.88 6.95
C GLY A 175 16.54 15.46 7.48
N LEU A 176 17.54 14.65 7.33
CA LEU A 176 17.58 13.28 7.82
C LEU A 176 18.34 13.28 9.15
N HIS A 177 17.63 13.25 10.28
CA HIS A 177 18.30 13.06 11.55
C HIS A 177 18.94 11.66 11.58
N PRO A 178 20.23 11.52 11.94
CA PRO A 178 20.94 10.22 11.90
C PRO A 178 20.23 9.10 12.68
N ALA A 179 19.50 9.46 13.76
CA ALA A 179 18.70 8.49 14.52
C ALA A 179 17.47 7.95 13.77
N LEU A 180 17.04 8.62 12.70
CA LEU A 180 15.92 8.18 11.84
C LEU A 180 16.38 7.30 10.69
N ILE A 181 17.68 7.27 10.43
CA ILE A 181 18.32 6.45 9.41
C ILE A 181 19.06 5.33 10.13
N GLY A 182 18.53 4.13 10.08
CA GLY A 182 19.20 2.98 10.65
C GLY A 182 20.43 2.54 9.84
N GLY A 183 21.24 1.67 10.43
CA GLY A 183 22.33 1.00 9.74
C GLY A 183 23.54 1.88 9.43
N ASP A 184 24.26 1.51 8.37
CA ASP A 184 25.57 2.11 8.06
C ASP A 184 25.48 3.52 7.54
N LEU A 185 24.38 3.89 6.86
CA LEU A 185 24.17 5.26 6.41
C LEU A 185 24.01 6.23 7.59
N GLY A 186 23.22 5.86 8.60
CA GLY A 186 23.08 6.67 9.82
C GLY A 186 24.39 6.84 10.58
N LYS A 187 25.24 5.80 10.61
CA LYS A 187 26.59 5.87 11.18
C LYS A 187 27.48 6.82 10.39
N ALA A 188 27.47 6.70 9.05
CA ALA A 188 28.27 7.55 8.17
C ALA A 188 27.87 9.02 8.28
N MET A 189 26.58 9.35 8.32
CA MET A 189 26.08 10.71 8.49
C MET A 189 26.47 11.29 9.85
N LYS A 190 26.32 10.52 10.93
CA LYS A 190 26.77 10.94 12.26
C LYS A 190 28.29 11.19 12.30
N ALA A 191 29.08 10.35 11.65
CA ALA A 191 30.51 10.53 11.55
C ALA A 191 30.88 11.79 10.73
N ALA A 192 30.07 12.17 9.75
CA ALA A 192 30.21 13.37 8.98
C ALA A 192 29.69 14.66 9.67
N GLY A 193 29.12 14.53 10.88
CA GLY A 193 28.57 15.66 11.61
C GLY A 193 27.24 16.20 11.06
N ILE A 194 26.50 15.35 10.35
CA ILE A 194 25.17 15.68 9.78
C ILE A 194 24.06 15.17 10.68
#